data_a4885da52956993828506239936ec012
#
_entry.id   a4885da52956993828506239936ec012
#
_cell.length_a   1.000
_cell.length_b   1.000
_cell.length_c   1.000
_cell.angle_alpha   90.00
_cell.angle_beta   90.00
_cell.angle_gamma   90.00
#
_symmetry.space_group_name_H-M   'P 1'
#
loop_
_entity.id
_entity.type
_entity.pdbx_description
1 polymer ?
#
loop_
_entity_poly.entity_id
_entity_poly.type
_entity_poly.pdbx_seq_one_letter_code
_entity_poly.pdbx_strand_id
1 'polypeptide(L)'
;MTAARLVVFLTFWLLALCPAIATAGHENRDVTTIAADRLKLLLDSGEKFILIDLRPTKEFQEKRLAGSRSIPVTELEKRLGEIPKSGRVVVYAATPSNDIPEVVFQLFEDERYKNITVMLEGFQGWEKRKFPIETGRRASGTR
;
A
#
# COMPACT_ATOMS: atom_id res chain seq x y z
N MET A 1 -33.51 -5.80 77.06
CA MET A 1 -33.89 -4.59 76.36
C MET A 1 -32.76 -4.17 75.51
N THR A 2 -32.97 -4.25 74.42
CA THR A 2 -33.19 -3.78 73.09
C THR A 2 -32.03 -4.17 72.14
N ALA A 3 -32.37 -5.03 71.26
CA ALA A 3 -31.54 -5.42 70.12
C ALA A 3 -31.39 -4.22 69.16
N ALA A 4 -30.18 -3.83 68.89
CA ALA A 4 -29.88 -2.88 67.84
C ALA A 4 -29.43 -3.66 66.58
N ARG A 5 -30.20 -3.47 65.60
CA ARG A 5 -30.12 -4.01 64.24
C ARG A 5 -28.80 -3.64 63.58
N LEU A 6 -27.93 -4.62 63.40
CA LEU A 6 -26.82 -4.48 62.47
C LEU A 6 -27.29 -4.94 61.08
N VAL A 7 -27.77 -4.00 60.32
CA VAL A 7 -28.11 -4.23 58.93
C VAL A 7 -26.79 -4.20 58.15
N VAL A 8 -26.37 -5.39 57.77
CA VAL A 8 -25.23 -5.62 56.90
C VAL A 8 -25.59 -5.12 55.50
N PHE A 9 -25.04 -4.01 55.13
CA PHE A 9 -24.95 -3.62 53.73
C PHE A 9 -23.84 -4.39 53.05
N LEU A 10 -24.13 -5.66 52.77
CA LEU A 10 -23.40 -6.44 51.79
C LEU A 10 -23.99 -6.15 50.41
N THR A 11 -23.88 -4.90 50.02
CA THR A 11 -24.22 -4.51 48.67
C THR A 11 -23.00 -4.56 47.79
N PHE A 12 -23.01 -5.56 46.95
CA PHE A 12 -22.75 -5.41 45.55
C PHE A 12 -21.48 -4.65 45.17
N TRP A 13 -20.33 -5.33 45.30
CA TRP A 13 -19.19 -5.07 44.42
C TRP A 13 -18.98 -6.22 43.47
N LEU A 14 -20.05 -6.53 42.71
CA LEU A 14 -19.93 -7.32 41.50
C LEU A 14 -19.81 -6.34 40.34
N LEU A 15 -18.74 -5.55 40.39
CA LEU A 15 -18.37 -4.71 39.25
C LEU A 15 -17.68 -5.58 38.23
N ALA A 16 -18.49 -5.98 37.30
CA ALA A 16 -18.19 -6.18 35.90
C ALA A 16 -16.68 -6.10 35.57
N LEU A 17 -16.03 -7.26 35.64
CA LEU A 17 -14.86 -7.52 34.83
C LEU A 17 -15.36 -7.62 33.38
N CYS A 18 -15.65 -6.48 32.79
CA CYS A 18 -15.84 -6.36 31.35
C CYS A 18 -14.45 -6.63 30.75
N PRO A 19 -14.23 -7.74 30.09
CA PRO A 19 -13.02 -7.82 29.28
C PRO A 19 -13.19 -6.70 28.25
N ALA A 20 -12.36 -5.68 28.34
CA ALA A 20 -12.13 -4.78 27.23
C ALA A 20 -11.77 -5.69 26.07
N ILE A 21 -12.73 -5.90 25.19
CA ILE A 21 -12.47 -6.39 23.85
C ILE A 21 -11.57 -5.32 23.28
N ALA A 22 -10.27 -5.58 23.35
CA ALA A 22 -9.31 -4.85 22.56
C ALA A 22 -9.75 -5.10 21.12
N THR A 23 -10.56 -4.20 20.58
CA THR A 23 -10.64 -4.02 19.15
C THR A 23 -9.19 -3.81 18.75
N ALA A 24 -8.58 -4.85 18.19
CA ALA A 24 -7.34 -4.72 17.47
C ALA A 24 -7.65 -3.64 16.44
N GLY A 25 -7.29 -2.40 16.78
CA GLY A 25 -7.33 -1.29 15.86
C GLY A 25 -6.55 -1.80 14.66
N HIS A 26 -7.21 -1.86 13.53
CA HIS A 26 -6.54 -1.94 12.25
C HIS A 26 -5.63 -0.72 12.26
N GLU A 27 -4.38 -0.94 12.57
CA GLU A 27 -3.37 0.11 12.58
C GLU A 27 -3.41 0.68 11.17
N ASN A 28 -3.99 1.88 11.07
CA ASN A 28 -4.16 2.57 9.80
C ASN A 28 -2.74 2.88 9.33
N ARG A 29 -2.17 1.96 8.55
CA ARG A 29 -0.88 2.18 7.92
C ARG A 29 -1.05 3.34 6.99
N ASP A 30 -0.37 4.42 7.28
CA ASP A 30 -0.34 5.63 6.46
C ASP A 30 0.41 5.34 5.15
N VAL A 31 -0.12 4.41 4.36
CA VAL A 31 0.39 4.17 3.01
C VAL A 31 -0.02 5.35 2.16
N THR A 32 0.97 6.12 1.74
CA THR A 32 0.73 7.21 0.80
C THR A 32 0.17 6.65 -0.50
N THR A 33 -0.98 7.17 -0.92
CA THR A 33 -1.65 6.72 -2.14
C THR A 33 -1.80 7.86 -3.14
N ILE A 34 -1.96 7.52 -4.42
CA ILE A 34 -2.20 8.47 -5.49
C ILE A 34 -3.26 7.92 -6.47
N ALA A 35 -4.22 8.76 -6.83
CA ALA A 35 -5.19 8.42 -7.88
C ALA A 35 -4.55 8.45 -9.26
N ALA A 36 -5.03 7.62 -10.20
CA ALA A 36 -4.51 7.54 -11.55
C ALA A 36 -4.57 8.89 -12.29
N ASP A 37 -5.64 9.67 -12.10
CA ASP A 37 -5.77 11.01 -12.69
C ASP A 37 -4.68 11.96 -12.17
N ARG A 38 -4.38 11.90 -10.87
CA ARG A 38 -3.32 12.72 -10.28
C ARG A 38 -1.95 12.30 -10.77
N LEU A 39 -1.71 11.00 -10.87
CA LEU A 39 -0.46 10.47 -11.43
C LEU A 39 -0.28 10.90 -12.89
N LYS A 40 -1.36 10.89 -13.69
CA LYS A 40 -1.34 11.38 -15.07
C LYS A 40 -0.91 12.85 -15.14
N LEU A 41 -1.46 13.69 -14.29
CA LEU A 41 -1.07 15.11 -14.22
C LEU A 41 0.41 15.29 -13.87
N LEU A 42 0.95 14.48 -12.96
CA LEU A 42 2.37 14.53 -12.60
C LEU A 42 3.27 14.11 -13.78
N LEU A 43 2.87 13.07 -14.51
CA LEU A 43 3.58 12.65 -15.72
C LEU A 43 3.59 13.74 -16.79
N ASP A 44 2.45 14.40 -17.01
CA ASP A 44 2.31 15.46 -18.01
C ASP A 44 3.09 16.72 -17.63
N SER A 45 3.21 17.02 -16.34
CA SER A 45 3.99 18.16 -15.85
C SER A 45 5.51 17.96 -15.93
N GLY A 46 5.96 16.75 -16.27
CA GLY A 46 7.40 16.41 -16.31
C GLY A 46 8.03 16.27 -14.92
N GLU A 47 7.23 16.11 -13.87
CA GLU A 47 7.76 15.87 -12.52
C GLU A 47 8.57 14.58 -12.49
N LYS A 48 9.74 14.63 -11.85
CA LYS A 48 10.64 13.48 -11.76
C LYS A 48 10.24 12.56 -10.62
N PHE A 49 9.92 11.33 -10.94
CA PHE A 49 9.71 10.24 -10.00
C PHE A 49 10.04 8.90 -10.67
N ILE A 50 10.14 7.87 -9.86
CA ILE A 50 10.37 6.50 -10.34
C ILE A 50 9.06 5.77 -10.29
N LEU A 51 8.69 5.16 -11.42
CA LEU A 51 7.47 4.39 -11.57
C LEU A 51 7.82 2.90 -11.66
N ILE A 52 7.24 2.09 -10.77
CA ILE A 52 7.53 0.65 -10.67
C ILE A 52 6.26 -0.15 -10.90
N ASP A 53 6.37 -1.09 -11.82
CA ASP A 53 5.33 -2.07 -12.13
C ASP A 53 5.58 -3.35 -11.34
N LEU A 54 4.66 -3.69 -10.45
CA LEU A 54 4.72 -4.90 -9.61
C LEU A 54 4.07 -6.12 -10.27
N ARG A 55 3.50 -5.96 -11.47
CA ARG A 55 2.87 -7.04 -12.21
C ARG A 55 3.89 -8.04 -12.74
N PRO A 56 3.45 -9.26 -13.11
CA PRO A 56 4.30 -10.24 -13.78
C PRO A 56 5.02 -9.64 -15.00
N THR A 57 6.26 -10.04 -15.20
CA THR A 57 7.11 -9.56 -16.32
C THR A 57 6.43 -9.68 -17.68
N LYS A 58 5.64 -10.74 -17.89
CA LYS A 58 4.91 -10.94 -19.15
C LYS A 58 3.92 -9.80 -19.41
N GLU A 59 3.12 -9.43 -18.41
CA GLU A 59 2.16 -8.32 -18.53
C GLU A 59 2.87 -6.99 -18.78
N PHE A 60 3.97 -6.73 -18.07
CA PHE A 60 4.79 -5.56 -18.29
C PHE A 60 5.34 -5.48 -19.72
N GLN A 61 5.77 -6.60 -20.29
CA GLN A 61 6.27 -6.65 -21.67
C GLN A 61 5.18 -6.40 -22.70
N GLU A 62 3.95 -6.81 -22.42
CA GLU A 62 2.80 -6.59 -23.30
C GLU A 62 2.35 -5.13 -23.28
N LYS A 63 2.11 -4.60 -22.09
CA LYS A 63 1.61 -3.23 -21.86
C LYS A 63 2.10 -2.69 -20.52
N ARG A 64 2.46 -1.43 -20.45
CA ARG A 64 2.90 -0.76 -19.22
C ARG A 64 2.63 0.74 -19.23
N LEU A 65 2.71 1.37 -18.08
CA LEU A 65 2.78 2.83 -18.01
C LEU A 65 4.12 3.30 -18.58
N ALA A 66 4.09 4.38 -19.34
CA ALA A 66 5.28 4.95 -19.97
C ALA A 66 6.35 5.28 -18.91
N GLY A 67 7.59 4.88 -19.18
CA GLY A 67 8.74 5.14 -18.28
C GLY A 67 8.84 4.22 -17.08
N SER A 68 7.90 3.29 -16.84
CA SER A 68 7.95 2.39 -15.69
C SER A 68 9.07 1.34 -15.80
N ARG A 69 9.51 0.86 -14.64
CA ARG A 69 10.45 -0.27 -14.49
C ARG A 69 9.71 -1.47 -13.95
N SER A 70 10.06 -2.68 -14.40
CA SER A 70 9.46 -3.91 -13.90
C SER A 70 10.24 -4.44 -12.70
N ILE A 71 9.54 -4.57 -11.59
CA ILE A 71 10.01 -5.34 -10.42
C ILE A 71 8.79 -6.15 -9.96
N PRO A 72 8.59 -7.36 -10.52
CA PRO A 72 7.46 -8.20 -10.13
C PRO A 72 7.42 -8.45 -8.63
N VAL A 73 6.22 -8.51 -8.05
CA VAL A 73 6.04 -8.73 -6.62
C VAL A 73 6.78 -9.98 -6.13
N THR A 74 6.89 -11.02 -6.96
CA THR A 74 7.60 -12.26 -6.66
C THR A 74 9.12 -12.11 -6.59
N GLU A 75 9.65 -11.03 -7.12
CA GLU A 75 11.09 -10.71 -7.14
C GLU A 75 11.42 -9.52 -6.22
N LEU A 76 10.40 -8.86 -5.67
CA LEU A 76 10.52 -7.58 -4.98
C LEU A 76 11.55 -7.66 -3.84
N GLU A 77 11.47 -8.65 -2.98
CA GLU A 77 12.39 -8.84 -1.84
C GLU A 77 13.86 -8.88 -2.28
N LYS A 78 14.14 -9.63 -3.34
CA LYS A 78 15.51 -9.79 -3.86
C LYS A 78 16.03 -8.54 -4.58
N ARG A 79 15.11 -7.71 -5.05
CA ARG A 79 15.41 -6.54 -5.89
C ARG A 79 15.12 -5.20 -5.22
N LEU A 80 14.86 -5.20 -3.92
CA LEU A 80 14.62 -3.97 -3.15
C LEU A 80 15.74 -2.94 -3.29
N GLY A 81 16.98 -3.39 -3.39
CA GLY A 81 18.14 -2.52 -3.60
C GLY A 81 18.10 -1.70 -4.89
N GLU A 82 17.26 -2.07 -5.87
CA GLU A 82 17.06 -1.30 -7.11
C GLU A 82 16.10 -0.11 -6.90
N ILE A 83 15.37 -0.08 -5.79
CA ILE A 83 14.42 0.98 -5.45
C ILE A 83 15.16 2.03 -4.61
N PRO A 84 15.21 3.28 -5.05
CA PRO A 84 15.88 4.31 -4.26
C PRO A 84 15.09 4.65 -2.99
N LYS A 85 15.80 4.86 -1.89
CA LYS A 85 15.23 5.30 -0.60
C LYS A 85 15.02 6.82 -0.52
N SER A 86 15.31 7.54 -1.59
CA SER A 86 15.13 8.99 -1.70
C SER A 86 14.40 9.36 -3.00
N GLY A 87 13.79 10.54 -3.04
CA GLY A 87 12.93 10.94 -4.15
C GLY A 87 11.57 10.25 -4.09
N ARG A 88 10.68 10.59 -5.02
CA ARG A 88 9.36 10.00 -5.08
C ARG A 88 9.38 8.69 -5.88
N VAL A 89 8.83 7.65 -5.31
CA VAL A 89 8.64 6.35 -5.97
C VAL A 89 7.15 6.04 -5.99
N VAL A 90 6.61 5.74 -7.16
CA VAL A 90 5.22 5.30 -7.33
C VAL A 90 5.22 3.85 -7.77
N VAL A 91 4.47 3.02 -7.07
CA VAL A 91 4.30 1.60 -7.42
C VAL A 91 2.86 1.34 -7.86
N TYR A 92 2.66 0.39 -8.75
CA TYR A 92 1.34 -0.04 -9.16
C TYR A 92 1.30 -1.55 -9.43
N ALA A 93 0.13 -2.14 -9.19
CA ALA A 93 -0.20 -3.52 -9.47
C ALA A 93 -1.21 -3.63 -10.63
N ALA A 94 -1.75 -4.81 -10.88
CA ALA A 94 -2.75 -5.04 -11.94
C ALA A 94 -4.09 -4.36 -11.62
N THR A 95 -4.56 -4.56 -10.40
CA THR A 95 -5.86 -4.18 -9.87
C THR A 95 -5.73 -3.06 -8.83
N PRO A 96 -6.83 -2.57 -8.26
CA PRO A 96 -6.79 -1.57 -7.19
C PRO A 96 -5.87 -1.94 -6.03
N SER A 97 -5.37 -0.94 -5.33
CA SER A 97 -4.33 -1.08 -4.30
C SER A 97 -4.68 -2.00 -3.13
N ASN A 98 -5.97 -2.23 -2.87
CA ASN A 98 -6.43 -3.20 -1.87
C ASN A 98 -6.10 -4.66 -2.23
N ASP A 99 -5.73 -4.93 -3.49
CA ASP A 99 -5.28 -6.25 -3.95
C ASP A 99 -3.75 -6.40 -3.90
N ILE A 100 -3.04 -5.35 -3.50
CA ILE A 100 -1.60 -5.46 -3.25
C ILE A 100 -1.42 -6.29 -1.98
N PRO A 101 -0.66 -7.40 -2.04
CA PRO A 101 -0.46 -8.25 -0.87
C PRO A 101 0.10 -7.46 0.31
N GLU A 102 -0.43 -7.72 1.49
CA GLU A 102 0.00 -7.10 2.75
C GLU A 102 1.52 -7.19 2.96
N VAL A 103 2.12 -8.31 2.55
CA VAL A 103 3.56 -8.53 2.62
C VAL A 103 4.37 -7.46 1.86
N VAL A 104 3.80 -6.86 0.82
CA VAL A 104 4.49 -5.79 0.07
C VAL A 104 4.61 -4.53 0.91
N PHE A 105 3.54 -4.17 1.62
CA PHE A 105 3.55 -3.02 2.53
C PHE A 105 4.51 -3.26 3.69
N GLN A 106 4.41 -4.43 4.33
CA GLN A 106 5.30 -4.80 5.42
C GLN A 106 6.77 -4.77 5.00
N LEU A 107 7.09 -5.27 3.80
CA LEU A 107 8.43 -5.26 3.27
C LEU A 107 8.98 -3.84 3.11
N PHE A 108 8.17 -2.89 2.62
CA PHE A 108 8.59 -1.50 2.51
C PHE A 108 8.77 -0.85 3.88
N GLU A 109 7.94 -1.18 4.86
CA GLU A 109 8.07 -0.68 6.23
C GLU A 109 9.34 -1.23 6.91
N ASP A 110 9.55 -2.53 6.87
CA ASP A 110 10.71 -3.21 7.48
C ASP A 110 12.03 -2.67 6.92
N GLU A 111 12.07 -2.42 5.63
CA GLU A 111 13.22 -1.84 4.93
C GLU A 111 13.26 -0.30 4.97
N ARG A 112 12.36 0.34 5.73
CA ARG A 112 12.30 1.78 5.95
C ARG A 112 12.14 2.63 4.69
N TYR A 113 11.35 2.15 3.75
CA TYR A 113 10.93 2.94 2.59
C TYR A 113 9.80 3.90 2.98
N LYS A 114 10.11 5.19 3.10
CA LYS A 114 9.13 6.24 3.44
C LYS A 114 8.67 7.05 2.22
N ASN A 115 9.21 6.76 1.06
CA ASN A 115 9.02 7.52 -0.17
C ASN A 115 8.18 6.78 -1.21
N ILE A 116 7.53 5.69 -0.80
CA ILE A 116 6.67 4.88 -1.66
C ILE A 116 5.25 5.46 -1.65
N THR A 117 4.69 5.57 -2.84
CA THR A 117 3.29 5.94 -3.08
C THR A 117 2.65 4.86 -3.94
N VAL A 118 1.46 4.41 -3.58
CA VAL A 118 0.75 3.36 -4.31
C VAL A 118 -0.33 3.96 -5.18
N MET A 119 -0.35 3.61 -6.47
CA MET A 119 -1.44 4.01 -7.36
C MET A 119 -2.70 3.20 -7.04
N LEU A 120 -3.76 3.90 -6.65
CA LEU A 120 -4.99 3.30 -6.11
C LEU A 120 -5.67 2.32 -7.05
N GLU A 121 -5.83 2.70 -8.32
CA GLU A 121 -6.66 1.95 -9.26
C GLU A 121 -5.87 0.90 -10.06
N GLY A 122 -4.57 0.82 -9.85
CA GLY A 122 -3.70 -0.12 -10.56
C GLY A 122 -3.67 0.11 -12.09
N PHE A 123 -3.04 -0.82 -12.79
CA PHE A 123 -2.94 -0.75 -14.25
C PHE A 123 -4.30 -0.78 -14.94
N GLN A 124 -5.24 -1.58 -14.44
CA GLN A 124 -6.58 -1.67 -15.00
C GLN A 124 -7.32 -0.32 -14.94
N GLY A 125 -7.20 0.40 -13.83
CA GLY A 125 -7.81 1.72 -13.69
C GLY A 125 -7.20 2.75 -14.64
N TRP A 126 -5.91 2.67 -14.89
CA TRP A 126 -5.19 3.48 -15.88
C TRP A 126 -5.67 3.21 -17.31
N GLU A 127 -5.71 1.92 -17.68
CA GLU A 127 -6.16 1.49 -19.02
C GLU A 127 -7.64 1.83 -19.27
N LYS A 128 -8.51 1.66 -18.26
CA LYS A 128 -9.93 2.01 -18.34
C LYS A 128 -10.15 3.50 -18.64
N ARG A 129 -9.27 4.37 -18.16
CA ARG A 129 -9.28 5.81 -18.45
C ARG A 129 -8.68 6.16 -19.81
N LYS A 130 -8.21 5.15 -20.55
CA LYS A 130 -7.53 5.33 -21.84
C LYS A 130 -6.31 6.25 -21.77
N PHE A 131 -5.63 6.25 -20.62
CA PHE A 131 -4.39 7.00 -20.48
C PHE A 131 -3.25 6.34 -21.28
N PRO A 132 -2.22 7.10 -21.68
CA PRO A 132 -1.14 6.57 -22.51
C PRO A 132 -0.43 5.37 -21.87
N ILE A 133 -0.20 4.34 -22.68
CA ILE A 133 0.55 3.16 -22.32
C ILE A 133 1.63 2.88 -23.38
N GLU A 134 2.72 2.24 -22.97
CA GLU A 134 3.68 1.64 -23.88
C GLU A 134 3.30 0.18 -24.11
N THR A 135 3.50 -0.29 -25.34
CA THR A 135 3.26 -1.67 -25.75
C THR A 135 4.54 -2.31 -26.28
N GLY A 136 4.61 -3.64 -26.19
CA GLY A 136 5.73 -4.42 -26.74
C GLY A 136 6.98 -4.41 -25.86
N ARG A 137 7.97 -5.23 -26.27
CA ARG A 137 9.26 -5.33 -25.58
C ARG A 137 10.02 -4.03 -25.74
N ARG A 138 10.43 -3.43 -24.61
CA ARG A 138 11.35 -2.30 -24.66
C ARG A 138 12.63 -2.75 -25.37
N ALA A 139 12.97 -2.11 -26.49
CA ALA A 139 14.29 -2.35 -27.07
C ALA A 139 15.34 -2.10 -25.98
N SER A 140 16.21 -3.08 -25.74
CA SER A 140 17.31 -2.93 -24.80
C SER A 140 18.12 -1.73 -25.27
N GLY A 141 17.90 -0.58 -24.61
CA GLY A 141 18.51 0.69 -24.97
C GLY A 141 20.02 0.52 -24.91
N THR A 142 20.62 0.75 -26.03
CA THR A 142 22.04 1.06 -26.15
C THR A 142 22.40 2.12 -25.10
N ARG A 143 23.44 1.87 -24.38
CA ARG A 143 24.03 2.66 -23.28
C ARG A 143 24.18 4.15 -23.62
#